data_64a2180f965edd5bc534ed4deae10c0a
#
_entry.id   64a2180f965edd5bc534ed4deae10c0a
#
_cell.length_a   1.000
_cell.length_b   1.000
_cell.length_c   1.000
_cell.angle_alpha   90.00
_cell.angle_beta   90.00
_cell.angle_gamma   90.00
#
_symmetry.space_group_name_H-M   'P 1'
#
loop_
_entity.id
_entity.type
_entity.pdbx_description
1 polymer ?
#
loop_
_entity_poly.entity_id
_entity_poly.type
_entity_poly.pdbx_seq_one_letter_code
_entity_poly.pdbx_strand_id
1 'polypeptide(L)'
;MDALTLLTTRKSNKKLTAPAPNAEQLEQIFQAAMRAPDHGKLKPYHFVVMENEGLNKLEKLLKAAVIEFDLGEERLKKAENLAHRAPMVIGVVAKVDPTIAKVPGWEQMLSAGCATYGLQLAAQAQGFDNVWISGKWINGTALREAFGCREQDRVIALVMIGTGMEKAERECRVIETKDFVTYL
;
A
#
# COMPACT_ATOMS: atom_id res chain seq x y z
N MET A 1 16.13 -15.05 4.98
CA MET A 1 14.77 -15.51 5.41
C MET A 1 14.22 -16.31 4.23
N ASP A 2 13.75 -17.52 4.46
CA ASP A 2 13.08 -18.29 3.42
C ASP A 2 11.65 -17.77 3.16
N ALA A 3 11.07 -18.18 2.03
CA ALA A 3 9.80 -17.64 1.58
C ALA A 3 8.62 -17.97 2.53
N LEU A 4 8.57 -19.18 3.12
CA LEU A 4 7.49 -19.56 4.03
C LEU A 4 7.59 -18.77 5.34
N THR A 5 8.79 -18.60 5.89
CA THR A 5 9.02 -17.77 7.06
C THR A 5 8.58 -16.33 6.80
N LEU A 6 8.91 -15.74 5.63
CA LEU A 6 8.47 -14.39 5.25
C LEU A 6 6.94 -14.29 5.25
N LEU A 7 6.26 -15.23 4.59
CA LEU A 7 4.80 -15.23 4.43
C LEU A 7 4.06 -15.42 5.76
N THR A 8 4.58 -16.29 6.64
CA THR A 8 3.92 -16.65 7.91
C THR A 8 4.23 -15.67 9.05
N THR A 9 5.33 -14.89 8.95
CA THR A 9 5.73 -13.94 10.00
C THR A 9 5.49 -12.48 9.64
N ARG A 10 5.06 -12.19 8.39
CA ARG A 10 4.77 -10.82 7.97
C ARG A 10 3.74 -10.15 8.88
N LYS A 11 4.07 -8.99 9.38
CA LYS A 11 3.15 -8.15 10.15
C LYS A 11 3.25 -6.69 9.74
N SER A 12 2.20 -5.92 9.96
CA SER A 12 2.20 -4.47 9.81
C SER A 12 2.94 -3.82 10.97
N ASN A 13 3.85 -2.86 10.67
CA ASN A 13 4.48 -2.02 11.67
C ASN A 13 4.21 -0.54 11.36
N LYS A 14 3.67 0.18 12.36
CA LYS A 14 3.34 1.60 12.26
C LYS A 14 4.44 2.51 12.84
N LYS A 15 5.45 1.95 13.50
CA LYS A 15 6.58 2.68 14.11
C LYS A 15 7.77 2.58 13.16
N LEU A 16 7.84 3.52 12.22
CA LEU A 16 8.81 3.52 11.13
C LEU A 16 9.72 4.75 11.23
N THR A 17 10.99 4.58 10.83
CA THR A 17 11.98 5.62 10.75
C THR A 17 12.87 5.43 9.52
N ALA A 18 13.77 6.36 9.25
CA ALA A 18 14.82 6.21 8.25
C ALA A 18 15.80 5.06 8.63
N PRO A 19 16.48 4.47 7.64
CA PRO A 19 16.36 4.76 6.21
C PRO A 19 15.13 4.13 5.57
N ALA A 20 14.72 4.70 4.42
CA ALA A 20 13.85 4.05 3.43
C ALA A 20 14.67 3.20 2.45
N PRO A 21 14.04 2.35 1.61
CA PRO A 21 14.73 1.69 0.50
C PRO A 21 15.43 2.70 -0.41
N ASN A 22 16.66 2.40 -0.82
CA ASN A 22 17.35 3.16 -1.86
C ASN A 22 16.78 2.83 -3.25
N ALA A 23 17.28 3.48 -4.31
CA ALA A 23 16.74 3.33 -5.66
C ALA A 23 16.83 1.88 -6.18
N GLU A 24 17.93 1.17 -5.92
CA GLU A 24 18.11 -0.22 -6.34
C GLU A 24 17.15 -1.16 -5.59
N GLN A 25 17.03 -0.98 -4.27
CA GLN A 25 16.12 -1.74 -3.43
C GLN A 25 14.65 -1.49 -3.83
N LEU A 26 14.32 -0.24 -4.12
CA LEU A 26 12.99 0.14 -4.57
C LEU A 26 12.62 -0.48 -5.92
N GLU A 27 13.57 -0.51 -6.87
CA GLU A 27 13.37 -1.21 -8.15
C GLU A 27 13.08 -2.69 -7.95
N GLN A 28 13.83 -3.38 -7.08
CA GLN A 28 13.57 -4.79 -6.75
C GLN A 28 12.20 -4.99 -6.12
N ILE A 29 11.74 -4.06 -5.28
CA ILE A 29 10.41 -4.07 -4.69
C ILE A 29 9.33 -3.97 -5.78
N PHE A 30 9.50 -3.06 -6.75
CA PHE A 30 8.56 -2.94 -7.87
C PHE A 30 8.59 -4.17 -8.79
N GLN A 31 9.77 -4.72 -9.09
CA GLN A 31 9.86 -5.96 -9.87
C GLN A 31 9.09 -7.11 -9.21
N ALA A 32 9.15 -7.24 -7.90
CA ALA A 32 8.36 -8.23 -7.16
C ALA A 32 6.85 -7.93 -7.23
N ALA A 33 6.46 -6.68 -7.03
CA ALA A 33 5.06 -6.24 -7.14
C ALA A 33 4.46 -6.55 -8.52
N MET A 34 5.24 -6.38 -9.58
CA MET A 34 4.84 -6.65 -10.97
C MET A 34 4.73 -8.15 -11.31
N ARG A 35 5.00 -9.05 -10.37
CA ARG A 35 4.74 -10.50 -10.48
C ARG A 35 3.37 -10.91 -9.96
N ALA A 36 2.55 -9.96 -9.57
CA ALA A 36 1.17 -10.22 -9.16
C ALA A 36 0.40 -11.00 -10.25
N PRO A 37 -0.48 -11.93 -9.87
CA PRO A 37 -1.41 -12.56 -10.82
C PRO A 37 -2.22 -11.49 -11.56
N ASP A 38 -2.26 -11.60 -12.87
CA ASP A 38 -2.83 -10.58 -13.74
C ASP A 38 -3.51 -11.24 -14.95
N HIS A 39 -4.83 -11.39 -14.87
CA HIS A 39 -5.61 -11.93 -15.97
C HIS A 39 -5.54 -10.98 -17.17
N GLY A 40 -5.15 -11.52 -18.31
CA GLY A 40 -4.99 -10.75 -19.55
C GLY A 40 -3.70 -9.92 -19.63
N LYS A 41 -2.80 -9.97 -18.64
CA LYS A 41 -1.54 -9.23 -18.59
C LYS A 41 -1.71 -7.72 -18.76
N LEU A 42 -2.73 -7.17 -18.12
CA LEU A 42 -3.17 -5.77 -18.24
C LEU A 42 -2.28 -4.81 -17.44
N LYS A 43 -1.56 -5.31 -16.42
CA LYS A 43 -0.81 -4.52 -15.44
C LYS A 43 -1.65 -3.37 -14.87
N PRO A 44 -2.80 -3.67 -14.26
CA PRO A 44 -3.81 -2.69 -13.90
C PRO A 44 -3.44 -1.97 -12.59
N TYR A 45 -2.21 -1.50 -12.48
CA TYR A 45 -1.71 -0.82 -11.29
C TYR A 45 -0.73 0.28 -11.67
N HIS A 46 -0.69 1.32 -10.85
CA HIS A 46 0.25 2.42 -10.92
C HIS A 46 0.72 2.76 -9.52
N PHE A 47 2.03 3.02 -9.39
CA PHE A 47 2.66 3.34 -8.11
C PHE A 47 3.10 4.79 -8.10
N VAL A 48 2.81 5.50 -7.00
CA VAL A 48 3.21 6.89 -6.77
C VAL A 48 4.11 6.93 -5.54
N VAL A 49 5.39 7.17 -5.74
CA VAL A 49 6.37 7.27 -4.64
C VAL A 49 6.38 8.69 -4.08
N MET A 50 6.31 8.78 -2.77
CA MET A 50 6.38 10.04 -2.03
C MET A 50 7.44 9.94 -0.95
N GLU A 51 8.42 10.82 -1.02
CA GLU A 51 9.50 11.03 -0.05
C GLU A 51 9.81 12.51 0.05
N ASN A 52 10.49 12.94 1.08
CA ASN A 52 10.90 14.33 1.27
C ASN A 52 9.72 15.32 1.06
N GLU A 53 9.83 16.23 0.09
CA GLU A 53 8.75 17.17 -0.25
C GLU A 53 7.44 16.48 -0.72
N GLY A 54 7.53 15.25 -1.23
CA GLY A 54 6.37 14.43 -1.56
C GLY A 54 5.50 14.11 -0.34
N LEU A 55 6.11 13.95 0.84
CA LEU A 55 5.36 13.73 2.09
C LEU A 55 4.61 15.00 2.52
N ASN A 56 5.20 16.18 2.35
CA ASN A 56 4.53 17.45 2.61
C ASN A 56 3.32 17.66 1.66
N LYS A 57 3.45 17.22 0.40
CA LYS A 57 2.32 17.22 -0.54
C LYS A 57 1.24 16.23 -0.09
N LEU A 58 1.63 15.03 0.30
CA LEU A 58 0.69 14.02 0.81
C LEU A 58 -0.11 14.54 2.01
N GLU A 59 0.54 15.20 2.96
CA GLU A 59 -0.14 15.81 4.11
C GLU A 59 -1.26 16.76 3.67
N LYS A 60 -0.95 17.67 2.73
CA LYS A 60 -1.95 18.61 2.20
C LYS A 60 -3.13 17.90 1.54
N LEU A 61 -2.85 16.83 0.77
CA LEU A 61 -3.87 16.04 0.09
C LEU A 61 -4.76 15.26 1.08
N LEU A 62 -4.16 14.71 2.15
CA LEU A 62 -4.92 14.03 3.20
C LEU A 62 -5.78 15.01 4.00
N LYS A 63 -5.27 16.20 4.32
CA LYS A 63 -6.04 17.27 4.97
C LYS A 63 -7.21 17.73 4.09
N ALA A 64 -6.99 17.90 2.78
CA ALA A 64 -8.06 18.22 1.85
C ALA A 64 -9.18 17.17 1.86
N ALA A 65 -8.84 15.88 1.90
CA ALA A 65 -9.81 14.80 2.01
C ALA A 65 -10.58 14.83 3.34
N VAL A 66 -9.91 15.18 4.45
CA VAL A 66 -10.59 15.34 5.75
C VAL A 66 -11.64 16.43 5.69
N ILE A 67 -11.33 17.57 5.05
CA ILE A 67 -12.27 18.68 4.86
C ILE A 67 -13.40 18.28 3.93
N GLU A 68 -13.08 17.68 2.76
CA GLU A 68 -14.04 17.22 1.75
C GLU A 68 -15.10 16.29 2.33
N PHE A 69 -14.71 15.39 3.23
CA PHE A 69 -15.60 14.38 3.82
C PHE A 69 -16.11 14.74 5.22
N ASP A 70 -15.85 15.96 5.70
CA ASP A 70 -16.23 16.45 7.04
C ASP A 70 -15.88 15.46 8.16
N LEU A 71 -14.61 15.03 8.21
CA LEU A 71 -14.17 14.00 9.16
C LEU A 71 -13.79 14.57 10.55
N GLY A 72 -13.81 15.88 10.73
CA GLY A 72 -13.56 16.57 11.98
C GLY A 72 -12.08 16.83 12.29
N GLU A 73 -11.84 17.69 13.31
CA GLU A 73 -10.50 18.20 13.65
C GLU A 73 -9.52 17.10 14.11
N GLU A 74 -10.00 16.09 14.82
CA GLU A 74 -9.16 14.97 15.25
C GLU A 74 -8.53 14.26 14.05
N ARG A 75 -9.27 14.17 12.93
CA ARG A 75 -8.77 13.57 11.70
C ARG A 75 -7.78 14.46 10.96
N LEU A 76 -7.89 15.79 11.10
CA LEU A 76 -6.88 16.72 10.57
C LEU A 76 -5.51 16.47 11.22
N LYS A 77 -5.45 16.39 12.55
CA LYS A 77 -4.21 16.05 13.29
C LYS A 77 -3.68 14.67 12.91
N LYS A 78 -4.57 13.70 12.70
CA LYS A 78 -4.17 12.36 12.23
C LYS A 78 -3.61 12.39 10.81
N ALA A 79 -4.12 13.22 9.93
CA ALA A 79 -3.62 13.39 8.56
C ALA A 79 -2.17 13.90 8.53
N GLU A 80 -1.86 14.91 9.35
CA GLU A 80 -0.47 15.40 9.53
C GLU A 80 0.47 14.27 9.94
N ASN A 81 0.15 13.60 11.04
CA ASN A 81 0.98 12.53 11.57
C ASN A 81 1.07 11.33 10.62
N LEU A 82 0.03 11.09 9.80
CA LEU A 82 -0.01 9.96 8.89
C LEU A 82 0.98 10.16 7.74
N ALA A 83 1.04 11.35 7.15
CA ALA A 83 1.93 11.63 6.02
C ALA A 83 3.42 11.46 6.39
N HIS A 84 3.79 11.77 7.63
CA HIS A 84 5.18 11.78 8.12
C HIS A 84 5.54 10.57 9.00
N ARG A 85 4.68 9.55 9.05
CA ARG A 85 4.90 8.35 9.89
C ARG A 85 6.05 7.48 9.40
N ALA A 86 6.40 7.59 8.14
CA ALA A 86 7.47 6.84 7.50
C ALA A 86 8.30 7.76 6.59
N PRO A 87 9.56 7.41 6.32
CA PRO A 87 10.40 8.18 5.41
C PRO A 87 9.96 8.07 3.94
N MET A 88 9.15 7.07 3.60
CA MET A 88 8.61 6.85 2.26
C MET A 88 7.18 6.34 2.34
N VAL A 89 6.32 6.84 1.42
CA VAL A 89 4.97 6.33 1.21
C VAL A 89 4.78 6.03 -0.27
N ILE A 90 4.24 4.85 -0.58
CA ILE A 90 3.90 4.45 -1.94
C ILE A 90 2.39 4.38 -2.06
N GLY A 91 1.81 5.27 -2.85
CA GLY A 91 0.42 5.21 -3.27
C GLY A 91 0.24 4.14 -4.33
N VAL A 92 -0.76 3.27 -4.18
CA VAL A 92 -1.10 2.26 -5.18
C VAL A 92 -2.47 2.54 -5.76
N VAL A 93 -2.50 2.73 -7.06
CA VAL A 93 -3.73 2.98 -7.84
C VAL A 93 -4.06 1.75 -8.66
N ALA A 94 -5.27 1.24 -8.52
CA ALA A 94 -5.84 0.29 -9.47
C ALA A 94 -6.33 1.07 -10.70
N LYS A 95 -5.72 0.80 -11.84
CA LYS A 95 -6.08 1.38 -13.15
C LYS A 95 -7.12 0.48 -13.78
N VAL A 96 -8.41 0.87 -13.67
CA VAL A 96 -9.53 0.04 -14.12
C VAL A 96 -9.95 0.42 -15.54
N ASP A 97 -10.00 -0.56 -16.42
CA ASP A 97 -10.58 -0.42 -17.76
C ASP A 97 -11.88 -1.23 -17.87
N PRO A 98 -13.05 -0.59 -17.81
CA PRO A 98 -14.33 -1.27 -17.87
C PRO A 98 -14.67 -1.78 -19.29
N THR A 99 -13.91 -1.39 -20.31
CA THR A 99 -14.15 -1.82 -21.70
C THR A 99 -13.65 -3.25 -21.96
N ILE A 100 -12.83 -3.80 -21.08
CA ILE A 100 -12.28 -5.15 -21.22
C ILE A 100 -13.27 -6.17 -20.65
N ALA A 101 -14.20 -6.60 -21.47
CA ALA A 101 -15.29 -7.48 -21.06
C ALA A 101 -14.83 -8.81 -20.43
N LYS A 102 -13.67 -9.35 -20.84
CA LYS A 102 -13.14 -10.63 -20.32
C LYS A 102 -12.50 -10.50 -18.93
N VAL A 103 -12.14 -9.28 -18.51
CA VAL A 103 -11.45 -9.01 -17.23
C VAL A 103 -12.22 -7.91 -16.51
N PRO A 104 -13.23 -8.25 -15.74
CA PRO A 104 -14.04 -7.26 -15.05
C PRO A 104 -13.23 -6.43 -14.06
N GLY A 105 -13.69 -5.21 -13.74
CA GLY A 105 -12.94 -4.26 -12.92
C GLY A 105 -12.53 -4.78 -11.54
N TRP A 106 -13.33 -5.69 -10.94
CA TRP A 106 -12.98 -6.28 -9.65
C TRP A 106 -11.75 -7.20 -9.75
N GLU A 107 -11.55 -7.95 -10.85
CA GLU A 107 -10.33 -8.74 -11.07
C GLU A 107 -9.11 -7.83 -11.24
N GLN A 108 -9.26 -6.73 -11.97
CA GLN A 108 -8.21 -5.72 -12.13
C GLN A 108 -7.81 -5.10 -10.78
N MET A 109 -8.79 -4.82 -9.91
CA MET A 109 -8.51 -4.35 -8.55
C MET A 109 -7.82 -5.41 -7.68
N LEU A 110 -8.19 -6.68 -7.80
CA LEU A 110 -7.51 -7.77 -7.09
C LEU A 110 -6.05 -7.91 -7.54
N SER A 111 -5.76 -7.78 -8.84
CA SER A 111 -4.37 -7.76 -9.36
C SER A 111 -3.56 -6.64 -8.72
N ALA A 112 -4.13 -5.43 -8.60
CA ALA A 112 -3.48 -4.32 -7.92
C ALA A 112 -3.30 -4.58 -6.40
N GLY A 113 -4.25 -5.25 -5.76
CA GLY A 113 -4.15 -5.72 -4.37
C GLY A 113 -3.03 -6.73 -4.19
N CYS A 114 -2.90 -7.72 -5.08
CA CYS A 114 -1.81 -8.68 -5.10
C CYS A 114 -0.45 -7.99 -5.32
N ALA A 115 -0.39 -7.02 -6.23
CA ALA A 115 0.81 -6.22 -6.45
C ALA A 115 1.21 -5.44 -5.17
N THR A 116 0.23 -4.87 -4.46
CA THR A 116 0.47 -4.20 -3.17
C THR A 116 1.04 -5.17 -2.13
N TYR A 117 0.49 -6.37 -2.05
CA TYR A 117 0.98 -7.40 -1.13
C TYR A 117 2.40 -7.86 -1.50
N GLY A 118 2.67 -8.09 -2.80
CA GLY A 118 4.01 -8.42 -3.31
C GLY A 118 5.04 -7.33 -2.96
N LEU A 119 4.67 -6.06 -3.10
CA LEU A 119 5.47 -4.92 -2.70
C LEU A 119 5.82 -4.96 -1.21
N GLN A 120 4.83 -5.22 -0.34
CA GLN A 120 5.04 -5.32 1.11
C GLN A 120 5.98 -6.48 1.48
N LEU A 121 5.82 -7.64 0.83
CA LEU A 121 6.68 -8.80 1.06
C LEU A 121 8.11 -8.53 0.63
N ALA A 122 8.31 -7.91 -0.54
CA ALA A 122 9.64 -7.58 -1.06
C ALA A 122 10.35 -6.55 -0.16
N ALA A 123 9.64 -5.53 0.32
CA ALA A 123 10.19 -4.59 1.28
C ALA A 123 10.64 -5.30 2.57
N GLN A 124 9.82 -6.22 3.09
CA GLN A 124 10.16 -6.97 4.29
C GLN A 124 11.31 -7.97 4.08
N ALA A 125 11.40 -8.61 2.91
CA ALA A 125 12.52 -9.47 2.55
C ALA A 125 13.86 -8.72 2.55
N GLN A 126 13.83 -7.43 2.23
CA GLN A 126 14.99 -6.53 2.26
C GLN A 126 15.24 -5.89 3.64
N GLY A 127 14.45 -6.25 4.66
CA GLY A 127 14.62 -5.77 6.04
C GLY A 127 13.85 -4.49 6.38
N PHE A 128 13.01 -3.97 5.47
CA PHE A 128 12.15 -2.82 5.76
C PHE A 128 10.80 -3.27 6.32
N ASP A 129 10.39 -2.58 7.37
CA ASP A 129 9.02 -2.72 7.86
C ASP A 129 8.06 -1.85 7.06
N ASN A 130 6.79 -2.23 7.05
CA ASN A 130 5.78 -1.52 6.29
C ASN A 130 4.38 -1.67 6.89
N VAL A 131 3.47 -0.81 6.45
CA VAL A 131 2.05 -0.91 6.77
C VAL A 131 1.19 -0.39 5.61
N TRP A 132 0.13 -1.13 5.29
CA TRP A 132 -0.92 -0.72 4.36
C TRP A 132 -1.94 0.16 5.08
N ILE A 133 -2.13 1.38 4.61
CA ILE A 133 -3.14 2.32 5.09
C ILE A 133 -4.20 2.51 4.00
N SER A 134 -5.45 2.51 4.44
CA SER A 134 -6.63 2.83 3.64
C SER A 134 -7.59 3.71 4.47
N GLY A 135 -8.82 3.85 4.04
CA GLY A 135 -9.84 4.64 4.72
C GLY A 135 -10.37 5.75 3.81
N LYS A 136 -11.22 6.63 4.34
CA LYS A 136 -11.90 7.64 3.51
C LYS A 136 -10.93 8.60 2.81
N TRP A 137 -9.80 8.95 3.42
CA TRP A 137 -8.82 9.89 2.87
C TRP A 137 -8.20 9.47 1.53
N ILE A 138 -8.08 8.17 1.24
CA ILE A 138 -7.57 7.72 -0.07
C ILE A 138 -8.56 7.98 -1.22
N ASN A 139 -9.80 8.34 -0.90
CA ASN A 139 -10.85 8.67 -1.86
C ASN A 139 -10.97 10.17 -2.13
N GLY A 140 -10.20 11.02 -1.43
CA GLY A 140 -10.24 12.47 -1.59
C GLY A 140 -9.94 12.88 -3.03
N THR A 141 -10.73 13.82 -3.55
CA THR A 141 -10.66 14.28 -4.95
C THR A 141 -9.27 14.78 -5.28
N ALA A 142 -8.69 15.65 -4.47
CA ALA A 142 -7.36 16.21 -4.70
C ALA A 142 -6.25 15.13 -4.70
N LEU A 143 -6.37 14.10 -3.84
CA LEU A 143 -5.40 13.00 -3.82
C LEU A 143 -5.53 12.13 -5.07
N ARG A 144 -6.73 11.81 -5.48
CA ARG A 144 -6.99 11.05 -6.71
C ARG A 144 -6.46 11.75 -7.97
N GLU A 145 -6.67 13.06 -8.07
CA GLU A 145 -6.14 13.91 -9.15
C GLU A 145 -4.62 13.90 -9.15
N ALA A 146 -3.99 14.12 -7.98
CA ALA A 146 -2.53 14.12 -7.83
C ALA A 146 -1.90 12.75 -8.20
N PHE A 147 -2.65 11.65 -8.03
CA PHE A 147 -2.21 10.30 -8.40
C PHE A 147 -2.60 9.92 -9.85
N GLY A 148 -3.15 10.84 -10.62
CA GLY A 148 -3.54 10.62 -12.02
C GLY A 148 -4.68 9.60 -12.17
N CYS A 149 -5.61 9.58 -11.21
CA CYS A 149 -6.78 8.71 -11.26
C CYS A 149 -7.82 9.24 -12.25
N ARG A 150 -8.31 8.36 -13.11
CA ARG A 150 -9.56 8.56 -13.85
C ARG A 150 -10.75 8.25 -12.95
N GLU A 151 -11.97 8.51 -13.40
CA GLU A 151 -13.20 8.26 -12.64
C GLU A 151 -13.31 6.81 -12.13
N GLN A 152 -13.03 5.85 -13.00
CA GLN A 152 -13.10 4.41 -12.71
C GLN A 152 -11.92 3.88 -11.89
N ASP A 153 -10.78 4.59 -11.85
CA ASP A 153 -9.60 4.16 -11.11
C ASP A 153 -9.84 4.23 -9.59
N ARG A 154 -9.09 3.47 -8.81
CA ARG A 154 -9.21 3.46 -7.34
C ARG A 154 -7.83 3.51 -6.69
N VAL A 155 -7.63 4.43 -5.78
CA VAL A 155 -6.50 4.36 -4.86
C VAL A 155 -6.82 3.25 -3.86
N ILE A 156 -6.01 2.21 -3.82
CA ILE A 156 -6.29 1.04 -2.97
C ILE A 156 -5.43 1.01 -1.71
N ALA A 157 -4.28 1.66 -1.74
CA ALA A 157 -3.35 1.68 -0.62
C ALA A 157 -2.49 2.94 -0.59
N LEU A 158 -2.13 3.35 0.62
CA LEU A 158 -0.90 4.08 0.93
C LEU A 158 -0.02 3.13 1.73
N VAL A 159 1.05 2.64 1.14
CA VAL A 159 1.99 1.74 1.80
C VAL A 159 3.14 2.58 2.36
N MET A 160 3.21 2.64 3.67
CA MET A 160 4.30 3.29 4.39
C MET A 160 5.46 2.32 4.54
N ILE A 161 6.68 2.74 4.23
CA ILE A 161 7.87 1.90 4.25
C ILE A 161 9.00 2.63 4.95
N GLY A 162 9.73 1.90 5.78
CA GLY A 162 10.91 2.40 6.49
C GLY A 162 11.54 1.33 7.37
N THR A 163 12.51 1.73 8.15
CA THR A 163 13.13 0.88 9.16
C THR A 163 12.25 0.85 10.41
N GLY A 164 12.01 -0.35 10.96
CA GLY A 164 11.27 -0.48 12.21
C GLY A 164 12.03 0.10 13.39
N MET A 165 11.38 0.96 14.17
CA MET A 165 12.00 1.59 15.37
C MET A 165 12.28 0.60 16.48
N GLU A 166 11.52 -0.48 16.56
CA GLU A 166 11.67 -1.53 17.55
C GLU A 166 11.91 -2.87 16.83
N LYS A 167 12.95 -3.60 17.22
CA LYS A 167 13.09 -5.01 16.86
C LYS A 167 12.11 -5.81 17.72
N ALA A 168 10.81 -5.68 17.40
CA ALA A 168 9.83 -6.53 18.05
C ALA A 168 10.12 -7.98 17.65
N GLU A 169 10.31 -8.86 18.63
CA GLU A 169 10.32 -10.29 18.38
C GLU A 169 9.08 -10.64 17.56
N ARG A 170 9.29 -11.23 16.40
CA ARG A 170 8.21 -11.61 15.50
C ARG A 170 7.74 -13.00 15.90
N GLU A 171 6.94 -13.05 16.94
CA GLU A 171 6.22 -14.29 17.23
C GLU A 171 5.26 -14.59 16.08
N CYS A 172 5.43 -15.76 15.48
CA CYS A 172 4.46 -16.29 14.53
C CYS A 172 3.23 -16.73 15.34
N ARG A 173 2.14 -15.98 15.26
CA ARG A 173 0.86 -16.45 15.79
C ARG A 173 0.36 -17.59 14.92
N VAL A 174 0.25 -18.76 15.51
CA VAL A 174 -0.45 -19.88 14.87
C VAL A 174 -1.93 -19.51 14.74
N ILE A 175 -2.42 -19.50 13.50
CA ILE A 175 -3.83 -19.24 13.19
C ILE A 175 -4.52 -20.58 12.97
N GLU A 176 -5.60 -20.82 13.70
CA GLU A 176 -6.46 -21.98 13.48
C GLU A 176 -7.15 -21.86 12.11
N THR A 177 -6.78 -22.73 11.19
CA THR A 177 -7.28 -22.68 9.80
C THR A 177 -8.62 -23.35 9.58
N LYS A 178 -9.08 -24.18 10.51
CA LYS A 178 -10.32 -24.98 10.42
C LYS A 178 -11.57 -24.16 10.14
N ASP A 179 -11.60 -22.90 10.62
CA ASP A 179 -12.76 -22.01 10.43
C ASP A 179 -12.77 -21.32 9.04
N PHE A 180 -11.69 -21.49 8.25
CA PHE A 180 -11.48 -20.85 6.97
C PHE A 180 -11.34 -21.85 5.82
N VAL A 181 -11.32 -23.15 6.10
CA VAL A 181 -11.07 -24.20 5.11
C VAL A 181 -12.19 -25.23 5.16
N THR A 182 -12.76 -25.52 4.01
CA THR A 182 -13.76 -26.57 3.84
C THR A 182 -13.26 -27.56 2.79
N TYR A 183 -13.37 -28.85 3.07
CA TYR A 183 -13.10 -29.93 2.12
C TYR A 183 -14.43 -30.41 1.54
N LEU A 184 -14.48 -30.55 0.20
CA LEU A 184 -15.65 -31.07 -0.55
C LEU A 184 -15.48 -32.56 -0.82
#